data_c9c6d3a3c0442fa434bbae9fffab6e70
#
_entry.id   c9c6d3a3c0442fa434bbae9fffab6e70
#
_cell.length_a   1.000
_cell.length_b   1.000
_cell.length_c   1.000
_cell.angle_alpha   90.00
_cell.angle_beta   90.00
_cell.angle_gamma   90.00
#
_symmetry.space_group_name_H-M   'P 1'
#
loop_
_entity.id
_entity.type
_entity.pdbx_description
1 polymer ?
#
loop_
_entity_poly.entity_id
_entity_poly.type
_entity_poly.pdbx_seq_one_letter_code
_entity_poly.pdbx_strand_id
1 'polypeptide(L)'
;AHTASGKGISSLAYNPAAITFMPDNKNQEVYFSKSNYLVDMSHNVLGYGRKLTRADYLGLHLFYLDSGEMDITTAEYPDGGQGTFSVQQLCFRVSYGRIITKRLRIGGTFKIIREDIHTSYMQSYAFDIGSNFDTGILTNSNGENAIILGMSVSNFGPDVQYRGDAGSYLDSNSATGEFSYVMGEFPLPLT
;
A
#
# COMPACT_ATOMS: atom_id res chain seq x y z
N ALA A 1 -0.13 9.97 9.63
CA ALA A 1 -1.45 10.09 9.03
C ALA A 1 -1.53 11.35 8.17
N HIS A 2 -1.39 11.22 6.86
CA HIS A 2 -1.42 12.33 5.90
C HIS A 2 -2.74 12.40 5.11
N THR A 3 -3.84 11.86 5.67
CA THR A 3 -5.13 11.77 4.98
C THR A 3 -5.69 13.12 4.56
N ALA A 4 -5.52 14.15 5.39
CA ALA A 4 -5.97 15.52 5.10
C ALA A 4 -4.82 16.45 4.65
N SER A 5 -3.63 16.29 5.24
CA SER A 5 -2.49 17.20 5.05
C SER A 5 -1.60 16.87 3.86
N GLY A 6 -1.70 15.63 3.37
CA GLY A 6 -0.90 15.18 2.24
C GLY A 6 -1.28 15.84 0.93
N LYS A 7 -0.29 16.19 0.11
CA LYS A 7 -0.46 16.85 -1.19
C LYS A 7 0.37 16.15 -2.26
N GLY A 8 -0.21 16.01 -3.48
CA GLY A 8 0.47 15.45 -4.64
C GLY A 8 0.68 13.93 -4.57
N ILE A 9 1.59 13.46 -5.42
CA ILE A 9 1.81 12.02 -5.65
C ILE A 9 2.38 11.28 -4.44
N SER A 10 3.19 11.94 -3.61
CA SER A 10 3.79 11.33 -2.41
C SER A 10 2.76 10.91 -1.36
N SER A 11 1.59 11.51 -1.37
CA SER A 11 0.51 11.27 -0.40
C SER A 11 -0.60 10.36 -0.91
N LEU A 12 -0.46 9.88 -2.16
CA LEU A 12 -1.45 9.02 -2.81
C LEU A 12 -1.70 7.71 -2.06
N ALA A 13 -0.70 7.23 -1.32
CA ALA A 13 -0.82 6.03 -0.51
C ALA A 13 -1.77 6.17 0.69
N TYR A 14 -2.01 7.40 1.14
CA TYR A 14 -2.83 7.69 2.32
C TYR A 14 -4.25 8.16 1.97
N ASN A 15 -4.38 8.89 0.85
CA ASN A 15 -5.66 9.39 0.38
C ASN A 15 -5.61 9.58 -1.14
N PRO A 16 -6.43 8.85 -1.90
CA PRO A 16 -6.48 8.99 -3.36
C PRO A 16 -6.78 10.42 -3.85
N ALA A 17 -7.54 11.19 -3.08
CA ALA A 17 -7.85 12.58 -3.44
C ALA A 17 -6.62 13.51 -3.39
N ALA A 18 -5.53 13.12 -2.70
CA ALA A 18 -4.32 13.92 -2.54
C ALA A 18 -3.64 14.27 -3.87
N ILE A 19 -3.82 13.45 -4.91
CA ILE A 19 -3.25 13.70 -6.24
C ILE A 19 -3.77 15.00 -6.85
N THR A 20 -4.98 15.42 -6.50
CA THR A 20 -5.59 16.67 -6.99
C THR A 20 -4.92 17.92 -6.45
N PHE A 21 -3.99 17.80 -5.50
CA PHE A 21 -3.16 18.88 -4.98
C PHE A 21 -1.79 18.98 -5.66
N MET A 22 -1.63 18.37 -6.83
CA MET A 22 -0.45 18.64 -7.66
C MET A 22 -0.35 20.14 -7.97
N PRO A 23 0.87 20.70 -7.97
CA PRO A 23 1.07 22.12 -8.26
C PRO A 23 0.46 22.55 -9.60
N ASP A 24 -0.21 23.70 -9.63
CA ASP A 24 -0.93 24.19 -10.81
C ASP A 24 -0.01 24.45 -12.02
N ASN A 25 1.25 24.78 -11.77
CA ASN A 25 2.27 25.03 -12.78
C ASN A 25 2.88 23.76 -13.38
N LYS A 26 2.47 22.57 -12.91
CA LYS A 26 2.99 21.28 -13.38
C LYS A 26 1.87 20.40 -13.92
N ASN A 27 2.11 19.77 -15.05
CA ASN A 27 1.21 18.79 -15.62
C ASN A 27 1.58 17.35 -15.24
N GLN A 28 2.79 17.14 -14.72
CA GLN A 28 3.32 15.84 -14.35
C GLN A 28 4.16 15.98 -13.08
N GLU A 29 4.16 14.95 -12.27
CA GLU A 29 4.96 14.82 -11.06
C GLU A 29 5.51 13.40 -10.97
N VAL A 30 6.78 13.28 -10.62
CA VAL A 30 7.44 11.99 -10.31
C VAL A 30 7.89 12.04 -8.87
N TYR A 31 7.68 10.95 -8.17
CA TYR A 31 8.12 10.77 -6.79
C TYR A 31 8.92 9.48 -6.68
N PHE A 32 10.07 9.57 -6.07
CA PHE A 32 10.90 8.41 -5.71
C PHE A 32 11.29 8.51 -4.26
N SER A 33 11.17 7.41 -3.53
CA SER A 33 11.64 7.30 -2.16
C SER A 33 12.26 5.93 -1.95
N LYS A 34 13.43 5.93 -1.30
CA LYS A 34 14.08 4.73 -0.79
C LYS A 34 14.36 4.93 0.68
N SER A 35 13.93 3.98 1.49
CA SER A 35 14.20 3.95 2.93
C SER A 35 14.82 2.61 3.29
N ASN A 36 15.94 2.66 3.99
CA ASN A 36 16.55 1.48 4.56
C ASN A 36 16.20 1.46 6.05
N TYR A 37 15.75 0.32 6.52
CA TYR A 37 15.44 0.06 7.92
C TYR A 37 16.52 -0.84 8.55
N LEU A 38 16.28 -1.25 9.78
CA LEU A 38 17.15 -2.20 10.46
C LEU A 38 17.14 -3.56 9.75
N VAL A 39 18.26 -4.29 9.87
CA VAL A 39 18.41 -5.68 9.36
C VAL A 39 18.17 -5.78 7.84
N ASP A 40 18.83 -4.91 7.05
CA ASP A 40 18.82 -4.90 5.57
C ASP A 40 17.43 -4.76 4.92
N MET A 41 16.39 -4.50 5.70
CA MET A 41 15.05 -4.24 5.18
C MET A 41 15.06 -2.94 4.36
N SER A 42 14.56 -3.00 3.15
CA SER A 42 14.44 -1.85 2.26
C SER A 42 13.01 -1.63 1.77
N HIS A 43 12.66 -0.36 1.68
CA HIS A 43 11.36 0.10 1.22
C HIS A 43 11.55 1.10 0.08
N ASN A 44 11.03 0.77 -1.08
CA ASN A 44 11.16 1.56 -2.29
C ASN A 44 9.79 1.97 -2.81
N VAL A 45 9.67 3.22 -3.19
CA VAL A 45 8.42 3.79 -3.72
C VAL A 45 8.73 4.55 -4.99
N LEU A 46 7.97 4.28 -6.04
CA LEU A 46 7.96 5.05 -7.27
C LEU A 46 6.54 5.52 -7.55
N GLY A 47 6.37 6.82 -7.73
CA GLY A 47 5.10 7.42 -8.06
C GLY A 47 5.19 8.27 -9.34
N TYR A 48 4.16 8.23 -10.15
CA TYR A 48 3.96 9.09 -11.31
C TYR A 48 2.55 9.67 -11.29
N GLY A 49 2.43 10.99 -11.36
CA GLY A 49 1.18 11.71 -11.42
C GLY A 49 1.07 12.55 -12.68
N ARG A 50 -0.11 12.61 -13.26
CA ARG A 50 -0.42 13.41 -14.42
C ARG A 50 -1.75 14.12 -14.28
N LYS A 51 -1.77 15.41 -14.60
CA LYS A 51 -2.97 16.21 -14.76
C LYS A 51 -3.53 15.96 -16.16
N LEU A 52 -4.71 15.37 -16.26
CA LEU A 52 -5.38 15.05 -17.51
C LEU A 52 -6.17 16.25 -18.03
N THR A 53 -6.92 16.88 -17.14
CA THR A 53 -7.69 18.10 -17.38
C THR A 53 -7.49 19.09 -16.24
N ARG A 54 -8.23 20.20 -16.24
CA ARG A 54 -8.20 21.14 -15.10
C ARG A 54 -8.75 20.54 -13.81
N ALA A 55 -9.55 19.48 -13.90
CA ALA A 55 -10.20 18.85 -12.76
C ALA A 55 -9.78 17.39 -12.54
N ASP A 56 -9.22 16.72 -13.53
CA ASP A 56 -8.98 15.28 -13.55
C ASP A 56 -7.49 14.96 -13.47
N TYR A 57 -7.15 14.00 -12.65
CA TYR A 57 -5.77 13.58 -12.36
C TYR A 57 -5.66 12.07 -12.38
N LEU A 58 -4.55 11.56 -12.92
CA LEU A 58 -4.19 10.14 -12.92
C LEU A 58 -2.89 9.95 -12.15
N GLY A 59 -2.84 8.92 -11.31
CA GLY A 59 -1.65 8.52 -10.57
C GLY A 59 -1.33 7.05 -10.74
N LEU A 60 -0.05 6.76 -10.85
CA LEU A 60 0.51 5.42 -10.78
C LEU A 60 1.47 5.38 -9.60
N HIS A 61 1.43 4.31 -8.82
CA HIS A 61 2.27 4.19 -7.64
C HIS A 61 2.71 2.74 -7.49
N LEU A 62 4.01 2.52 -7.42
CA LEU A 62 4.63 1.23 -7.19
C LEU A 62 5.33 1.26 -5.84
N PHE A 63 5.02 0.31 -5.02
CA PHE A 63 5.62 0.09 -3.72
C PHE A 63 6.29 -1.28 -3.72
N TYR A 64 7.53 -1.35 -3.29
CA TYR A 64 8.29 -2.58 -3.13
C TYR A 64 9.00 -2.58 -1.78
N LEU A 65 8.77 -3.62 -1.01
CA LEU A 65 9.44 -3.89 0.25
C LEU A 65 10.19 -5.21 0.14
N ASP A 66 11.42 -5.22 0.62
CA ASP A 66 12.26 -6.40 0.79
C ASP A 66 12.72 -6.46 2.25
N SER A 67 12.50 -7.58 2.92
CA SER A 67 12.91 -7.76 4.31
C SER A 67 14.40 -7.98 4.49
N GLY A 68 15.16 -8.16 3.38
CA GLY A 68 16.48 -8.73 3.45
C GLY A 68 16.47 -10.24 3.70
N GLU A 69 17.64 -10.84 3.74
CA GLU A 69 17.81 -12.28 4.01
C GLU A 69 17.70 -12.57 5.51
N MET A 70 16.96 -13.60 5.85
CA MET A 70 16.80 -14.12 7.20
C MET A 70 17.16 -15.59 7.22
N ASP A 71 17.92 -16.02 8.24
CA ASP A 71 18.30 -17.43 8.39
C ASP A 71 17.08 -18.31 8.71
N ILE A 72 17.02 -19.47 8.04
CA ILE A 72 16.04 -20.51 8.39
C ILE A 72 16.53 -21.20 9.65
N THR A 73 15.77 -21.09 10.73
CA THR A 73 16.03 -21.74 12.01
C THR A 73 15.01 -22.84 12.27
N THR A 74 15.44 -23.96 12.86
CA THR A 74 14.58 -25.07 13.25
C THR A 74 14.86 -25.43 14.71
N ALA A 75 14.01 -26.28 15.29
CA ALA A 75 14.25 -26.78 16.65
C ALA A 75 15.57 -27.56 16.79
N GLU A 76 16.04 -28.18 15.71
CA GLU A 76 17.31 -28.92 15.68
C GLU A 76 18.51 -28.01 15.38
N TYR A 77 18.28 -26.89 14.66
CA TYR A 77 19.30 -25.92 14.24
C TYR A 77 18.87 -24.50 14.58
N PRO A 78 18.87 -24.14 15.87
CA PRO A 78 18.39 -22.82 16.34
C PRO A 78 19.29 -21.67 15.90
N ASP A 79 20.57 -21.94 15.64
CA ASP A 79 21.56 -20.95 15.19
C ASP A 79 21.56 -20.74 13.66
N GLY A 80 20.62 -21.36 12.92
CA GLY A 80 20.54 -21.25 11.47
C GLY A 80 21.40 -22.27 10.73
N GLY A 81 21.83 -21.93 9.49
CA GLY A 81 22.66 -22.81 8.65
C GLY A 81 21.87 -23.75 7.75
N GLN A 82 20.55 -23.62 7.70
CA GLN A 82 19.65 -24.38 6.81
C GLN A 82 19.26 -23.61 5.54
N GLY A 83 19.93 -22.48 5.28
CA GLY A 83 19.63 -21.56 4.19
C GLY A 83 19.00 -20.27 4.67
N THR A 84 18.66 -19.40 3.73
CA THR A 84 18.04 -18.10 3.99
C THR A 84 16.70 -17.97 3.26
N PHE A 85 15.84 -17.11 3.75
CA PHE A 85 14.62 -16.70 3.07
C PHE A 85 14.43 -15.18 3.19
N SER A 86 13.61 -14.62 2.32
CA SER A 86 13.20 -13.21 2.38
C SER A 86 11.70 -13.07 2.23
N VAL A 87 11.17 -11.97 2.73
CA VAL A 87 9.79 -11.54 2.51
C VAL A 87 9.80 -10.37 1.53
N GLN A 88 9.09 -10.50 0.43
CA GLN A 88 8.99 -9.46 -0.59
C GLN A 88 7.53 -9.05 -0.76
N GLN A 89 7.27 -7.75 -0.72
CA GLN A 89 5.95 -7.20 -0.98
C GLN A 89 5.99 -6.25 -2.17
N LEU A 90 5.07 -6.46 -3.10
CA LEU A 90 4.85 -5.59 -4.24
C LEU A 90 3.41 -5.08 -4.23
N CYS A 91 3.23 -3.77 -4.31
CA CYS A 91 1.92 -3.18 -4.47
C CYS A 91 1.93 -2.18 -5.64
N PHE A 92 1.17 -2.47 -6.66
CA PHE A 92 0.92 -1.57 -7.78
C PHE A 92 -0.44 -0.92 -7.63
N ARG A 93 -0.51 0.40 -7.78
CA ARG A 93 -1.72 1.21 -7.61
C ARG A 93 -1.96 2.10 -8.82
N VAL A 94 -3.21 2.14 -9.26
CA VAL A 94 -3.70 3.08 -10.25
C VAL A 94 -4.76 3.94 -9.58
N SER A 95 -4.57 5.24 -9.58
CA SER A 95 -5.41 6.19 -8.87
C SER A 95 -5.97 7.23 -9.82
N TYR A 96 -7.22 7.58 -9.58
CA TYR A 96 -7.89 8.67 -10.26
C TYR A 96 -8.41 9.66 -9.23
N GLY A 97 -8.14 10.93 -9.43
CA GLY A 97 -8.63 12.01 -8.58
C GLY A 97 -9.34 13.08 -9.38
N ARG A 98 -10.40 13.65 -8.80
CA ARG A 98 -11.18 14.71 -9.43
C ARG A 98 -11.53 15.82 -8.48
N ILE A 99 -11.39 17.05 -8.95
CA ILE A 99 -11.89 18.25 -8.29
C ILE A 99 -13.38 18.39 -8.67
N ILE A 100 -14.27 18.16 -7.70
CA ILE A 100 -15.72 18.27 -7.91
C ILE A 100 -16.17 19.72 -7.78
N THR A 101 -15.69 20.40 -6.76
CA THR A 101 -15.93 21.82 -6.53
C THR A 101 -14.62 22.49 -6.09
N LYS A 102 -14.62 23.82 -5.94
CA LYS A 102 -13.47 24.55 -5.38
C LYS A 102 -13.06 24.05 -3.98
N ARG A 103 -13.98 23.37 -3.27
CA ARG A 103 -13.78 22.91 -1.89
C ARG A 103 -13.75 21.40 -1.74
N LEU A 104 -14.34 20.64 -2.68
CA LEU A 104 -14.45 19.19 -2.58
C LEU A 104 -13.62 18.51 -3.66
N ARG A 105 -12.77 17.60 -3.22
CA ARG A 105 -11.94 16.74 -4.04
C ARG A 105 -12.19 15.30 -3.65
N ILE A 106 -12.29 14.42 -4.63
CA ILE A 106 -12.48 12.98 -4.41
C ILE A 106 -11.44 12.20 -5.20
N GLY A 107 -11.19 10.98 -4.77
CA GLY A 107 -10.30 10.08 -5.49
C GLY A 107 -10.62 8.62 -5.19
N GLY A 108 -10.23 7.77 -6.12
CA GLY A 108 -10.29 6.33 -5.97
C GLY A 108 -8.99 5.69 -6.45
N THR A 109 -8.61 4.60 -5.83
CA THR A 109 -7.44 3.79 -6.20
C THR A 109 -7.87 2.35 -6.34
N PHE A 110 -7.44 1.72 -7.42
CA PHE A 110 -7.38 0.27 -7.55
C PHE A 110 -5.94 -0.18 -7.34
N LYS A 111 -5.75 -1.26 -6.57
CA LYS A 111 -4.43 -1.80 -6.28
C LYS A 111 -4.39 -3.31 -6.39
N ILE A 112 -3.25 -3.80 -6.84
CA ILE A 112 -2.87 -5.21 -6.86
C ILE A 112 -1.73 -5.35 -5.85
N ILE A 113 -1.89 -6.32 -4.95
CA ILE A 113 -0.95 -6.60 -3.87
C ILE A 113 -0.44 -8.01 -4.06
N ARG A 114 0.88 -8.19 -3.99
CA ARG A 114 1.53 -9.49 -3.95
C ARG A 114 2.54 -9.51 -2.83
N GLU A 115 2.54 -10.58 -2.07
CA GLU A 115 3.51 -10.88 -1.04
C GLU A 115 4.04 -12.28 -1.25
N ASP A 116 5.35 -12.40 -1.30
CA ASP A 116 6.06 -13.66 -1.43
C ASP A 116 6.86 -13.89 -0.13
N ILE A 117 6.63 -15.03 0.54
CA ILE A 117 7.29 -15.42 1.77
C ILE A 117 7.84 -16.83 1.59
N HIS A 118 9.15 -16.98 1.42
CA HIS A 118 9.82 -18.26 1.21
C HIS A 118 9.16 -19.07 0.08
N THR A 119 8.48 -20.18 0.41
CA THR A 119 7.78 -21.07 -0.55
C THR A 119 6.29 -20.73 -0.71
N SER A 120 5.81 -19.68 -0.05
CA SER A 120 4.41 -19.28 -0.08
C SER A 120 4.23 -17.88 -0.64
N TYR A 121 3.08 -17.62 -1.23
CA TYR A 121 2.72 -16.32 -1.74
C TYR A 121 1.26 -15.99 -1.49
N MET A 122 0.97 -14.72 -1.40
CA MET A 122 -0.36 -14.15 -1.38
C MET A 122 -0.50 -13.16 -2.53
N GLN A 123 -1.64 -13.18 -3.18
CA GLN A 123 -1.99 -12.17 -4.18
C GLN A 123 -3.44 -11.74 -3.98
N SER A 124 -3.66 -10.42 -4.02
CA SER A 124 -4.99 -9.86 -3.84
C SER A 124 -5.11 -8.53 -4.60
N TYR A 125 -6.35 -8.04 -4.64
CA TYR A 125 -6.66 -6.70 -5.13
C TYR A 125 -7.51 -5.97 -4.10
N ALA A 126 -7.45 -4.65 -4.12
CA ALA A 126 -8.27 -3.83 -3.25
C ALA A 126 -8.55 -2.47 -3.86
N PHE A 127 -9.56 -1.81 -3.30
CA PHE A 127 -9.97 -0.46 -3.65
C PHE A 127 -9.79 0.47 -2.46
N ASP A 128 -9.38 1.70 -2.76
CA ASP A 128 -9.35 2.79 -1.80
C ASP A 128 -10.23 3.93 -2.33
N ILE A 129 -10.92 4.59 -1.42
CA ILE A 129 -11.72 5.78 -1.73
C ILE A 129 -11.30 6.87 -0.76
N GLY A 130 -11.15 8.09 -1.25
CA GLY A 130 -10.77 9.20 -0.41
C GLY A 130 -11.39 10.52 -0.83
N SER A 131 -11.47 11.43 0.10
CA SER A 131 -11.95 12.78 -0.13
C SER A 131 -11.16 13.80 0.69
N ASN A 132 -11.09 15.02 0.18
CA ASN A 132 -10.63 16.19 0.90
C ASN A 132 -11.67 17.30 0.73
N PHE A 133 -12.09 17.85 1.86
CA PHE A 133 -13.03 18.94 1.92
C PHE A 133 -12.40 20.14 2.59
N ASP A 134 -12.34 21.23 1.86
CA ASP A 134 -11.88 22.52 2.35
C ASP A 134 -13.04 23.26 3.01
N THR A 135 -12.94 23.49 4.29
CA THR A 135 -14.03 24.11 5.06
C THR A 135 -14.22 25.59 4.73
N GLY A 136 -13.15 26.29 4.30
CA GLY A 136 -13.15 27.74 4.06
C GLY A 136 -13.43 28.58 5.31
N ILE A 137 -13.33 27.99 6.52
CA ILE A 137 -13.71 28.68 7.76
C ILE A 137 -12.60 29.64 8.22
N LEU A 138 -11.34 29.25 8.03
CA LEU A 138 -10.16 30.03 8.41
C LEU A 138 -9.21 30.09 7.24
N THR A 139 -8.62 31.25 7.03
CA THR A 139 -7.53 31.45 6.08
C THR A 139 -6.24 31.77 6.82
N ASN A 140 -5.13 31.20 6.38
CA ASN A 140 -3.82 31.54 6.90
C ASN A 140 -3.38 32.93 6.37
N SER A 141 -2.26 33.43 6.87
CA SER A 141 -1.69 34.71 6.44
C SER A 141 -1.39 34.82 4.94
N ASN A 142 -1.30 33.70 4.25
CA ASN A 142 -1.05 33.61 2.80
C ASN A 142 -2.35 33.52 1.97
N GLY A 143 -3.52 33.63 2.61
CA GLY A 143 -4.82 33.52 1.94
C GLY A 143 -5.27 32.09 1.59
N GLU A 144 -4.55 31.07 2.07
CA GLU A 144 -4.93 29.67 1.91
C GLU A 144 -5.86 29.22 3.02
N ASN A 145 -6.77 28.31 2.71
CA ASN A 145 -7.68 27.75 3.71
C ASN A 145 -6.92 26.91 4.74
N ALA A 146 -7.13 27.20 6.02
CA ALA A 146 -6.36 26.61 7.11
C ALA A 146 -6.92 25.25 7.59
N ILE A 147 -8.20 24.96 7.34
CA ILE A 147 -8.83 23.72 7.79
C ILE A 147 -9.29 22.90 6.59
N ILE A 148 -8.62 21.75 6.38
CA ILE A 148 -8.99 20.74 5.40
C ILE A 148 -9.39 19.47 6.15
N LEU A 149 -10.57 18.94 5.86
CA LEU A 149 -11.02 17.65 6.35
C LEU A 149 -10.69 16.59 5.31
N GLY A 150 -9.96 15.56 5.70
CA GLY A 150 -9.62 14.41 4.86
C GLY A 150 -10.26 13.13 5.40
N MET A 151 -10.90 12.39 4.51
CA MET A 151 -11.43 11.06 4.79
C MET A 151 -10.87 10.07 3.78
N SER A 152 -10.54 8.87 4.24
CA SER A 152 -10.11 7.78 3.37
C SER A 152 -10.58 6.45 3.96
N VAL A 153 -11.03 5.58 3.08
CA VAL A 153 -11.25 4.15 3.37
C VAL A 153 -10.34 3.38 2.44
N SER A 154 -9.48 2.55 3.00
CA SER A 154 -8.45 1.82 2.25
C SER A 154 -8.59 0.32 2.45
N ASN A 155 -8.07 -0.44 1.47
CA ASN A 155 -8.04 -1.90 1.49
C ASN A 155 -9.42 -2.58 1.41
N PHE A 156 -10.39 -1.95 0.80
CA PHE A 156 -11.66 -2.62 0.52
C PHE A 156 -11.45 -3.67 -0.58
N GLY A 157 -11.43 -4.95 -0.21
CA GLY A 157 -11.15 -6.06 -1.11
C GLY A 157 -11.65 -7.39 -0.56
N PRO A 158 -11.46 -8.50 -1.28
CA PRO A 158 -11.80 -9.82 -0.81
C PRO A 158 -10.86 -10.26 0.32
N ASP A 159 -11.27 -11.29 1.03
CA ASP A 159 -10.41 -12.00 1.95
C ASP A 159 -9.22 -12.60 1.19
N VAL A 160 -8.09 -12.70 1.85
CA VAL A 160 -6.83 -13.14 1.28
C VAL A 160 -6.38 -14.44 1.93
N GLN A 161 -5.62 -15.23 1.17
CA GLN A 161 -5.08 -16.51 1.62
C GLN A 161 -3.67 -16.68 1.07
N TYR A 162 -2.76 -17.15 1.90
CA TYR A 162 -1.45 -17.61 1.44
C TYR A 162 -1.59 -18.98 0.77
N ARG A 163 -0.86 -19.16 -0.32
CA ARG A 163 -0.76 -20.37 -1.10
C ARG A 163 0.69 -20.81 -1.19
N GLY A 164 0.95 -22.10 -1.22
CA GLY A 164 2.28 -22.68 -1.26
C GLY A 164 2.56 -23.61 -0.08
N ASP A 165 3.81 -24.02 0.08
CA ASP A 165 4.18 -25.11 0.99
C ASP A 165 4.37 -24.68 2.45
N ALA A 166 4.52 -23.39 2.74
CA ALA A 166 4.74 -22.89 4.12
C ALA A 166 3.54 -23.11 5.07
N GLY A 167 2.35 -23.42 4.51
CA GLY A 167 1.16 -23.79 5.29
C GLY A 167 0.97 -25.29 5.48
N SER A 168 1.82 -26.12 4.90
CA SER A 168 1.75 -27.57 5.05
C SER A 168 2.72 -28.01 6.14
N TYR A 169 2.21 -28.69 7.18
CA TYR A 169 3.03 -29.35 8.18
C TYR A 169 2.45 -30.73 8.49
N LEU A 170 3.34 -31.62 8.89
CA LEU A 170 2.97 -32.97 9.27
C LEU A 170 2.26 -32.92 10.63
N ASP A 171 1.01 -33.38 10.69
CA ASP A 171 0.35 -33.67 11.96
C ASP A 171 0.67 -35.12 12.36
N SER A 172 1.36 -35.24 13.50
CA SER A 172 1.76 -36.54 14.05
C SER A 172 0.59 -37.46 14.46
N ASN A 173 -0.65 -36.98 14.42
CA ASN A 173 -1.84 -37.73 14.81
C ASN A 173 -2.57 -38.40 13.64
N SER A 174 -2.09 -38.26 12.42
CA SER A 174 -2.74 -38.88 11.25
C SER A 174 -2.17 -40.24 10.94
N ALA A 175 -3.04 -41.20 10.68
CA ALA A 175 -2.69 -42.54 10.28
C ALA A 175 -1.97 -42.62 8.90
N THR A 176 -1.94 -41.56 8.13
CA THR A 176 -1.28 -41.43 6.83
C THR A 176 -0.07 -40.48 6.82
N GLY A 177 0.20 -39.77 7.90
CA GLY A 177 1.41 -38.94 8.07
C GLY A 177 1.46 -37.64 7.29
N GLU A 178 0.48 -37.34 6.44
CA GLU A 178 0.42 -36.08 5.68
C GLU A 178 -0.89 -35.34 5.95
N PHE A 179 -0.81 -34.21 6.62
CA PHE A 179 -1.87 -33.20 6.63
C PHE A 179 -1.35 -31.94 5.98
N SER A 180 -1.97 -31.55 4.87
CA SER A 180 -1.83 -30.19 4.39
C SER A 180 -2.79 -29.28 5.17
N TYR A 181 -2.27 -28.45 6.05
CA TYR A 181 -3.04 -27.36 6.65
C TYR A 181 -3.06 -26.20 5.65
N VAL A 182 -4.23 -25.91 5.12
CA VAL A 182 -4.42 -24.71 4.31
C VAL A 182 -4.61 -23.55 5.28
N MET A 183 -3.76 -22.52 5.20
CA MET A 183 -3.96 -21.29 6.00
C MET A 183 -5.34 -20.73 5.74
N GLY A 184 -6.06 -20.36 6.81
CA GLY A 184 -7.38 -19.77 6.72
C GLY A 184 -7.36 -18.45 5.94
N GLU A 185 -8.51 -18.10 5.38
CA GLU A 185 -8.73 -16.78 4.79
C GLU A 185 -8.78 -15.72 5.88
N PHE A 186 -8.24 -14.55 5.60
CA PHE A 186 -8.30 -13.39 6.51
C PHE A 186 -8.57 -12.10 5.71
N PRO A 187 -9.31 -11.14 6.29
CA PRO A 187 -9.59 -9.89 5.60
C PRO A 187 -8.34 -9.01 5.52
N LEU A 188 -8.20 -8.27 4.42
CA LEU A 188 -7.24 -7.17 4.39
C LEU A 188 -7.62 -6.14 5.46
N PRO A 189 -6.65 -5.62 6.24
CA PRO A 189 -6.95 -4.64 7.27
C PRO A 189 -7.52 -3.36 6.64
N LEU A 190 -8.80 -3.06 6.94
CA LEU A 190 -9.42 -1.78 6.59
C LEU A 190 -8.83 -0.66 7.45
N THR A 191 -8.46 0.43 6.82
CA THR A 191 -7.90 1.63 7.46
C THR A 191 -8.56 2.93 6.97
#